data_87ae5d5d35b05cbd132bbc0d86afbf02
#
_entry.id   87ae5d5d35b05cbd132bbc0d86afbf02
#
_cell.length_a   1.000
_cell.length_b   1.000
_cell.length_c   1.000
_cell.angle_alpha   90.00
_cell.angle_beta   90.00
_cell.angle_gamma   90.00
#
_symmetry.space_group_name_H-M   'P 1'
#
loop_
_entity.id
_entity.type
_entity.pdbx_description
1 polymer ?
#
loop_
_entity_poly.entity_id
_entity_poly.type
_entity_poly.pdbx_seq_one_letter_code
_entity_poly.pdbx_strand_id
1 'polypeptide(L)' 'MEQWDIMCCKCGKFILTEQKQYGTGNIKCVKGSYDDGFYDGIEDQFYCKECAEKYNKK' A
#
# COMPACT_ATOMS: atom_id res chain seq x y z
N MET A 1 -5.05 18.65 -2.55
CA MET A 1 -4.99 17.21 -2.94
C MET A 1 -4.87 16.35 -1.70
N GLU A 2 -5.55 15.23 -1.70
CA GLU A 2 -5.41 14.28 -0.61
C GLU A 2 -4.24 13.33 -0.89
N GLN A 3 -3.50 13.02 0.13
CA GLN A 3 -2.33 12.15 0.01
C GLN A 3 -2.18 11.36 1.30
N TRP A 4 -1.80 10.10 1.17
CA TRP A 4 -1.60 9.25 2.35
C TRP A 4 -0.51 8.23 2.08
N ASP A 5 0.15 7.82 3.15
CA ASP A 5 1.18 6.78 3.09
C ASP A 5 0.56 5.43 3.40
N ILE A 6 0.99 4.42 2.65
CA ILE A 6 0.58 3.04 2.87
C ILE A 6 1.74 2.33 3.56
N MET A 7 1.46 1.78 4.72
CA MET A 7 2.44 1.07 5.54
C MET A 7 2.04 -0.38 5.72
N CYS A 8 3.03 -1.23 6.01
CA CYS A 8 2.74 -2.60 6.38
C CYS A 8 1.92 -2.63 7.68
N CYS A 9 0.81 -3.36 7.66
CA CYS A 9 -0.06 -3.43 8.83
C CYS A 9 0.52 -4.25 9.98
N LYS A 10 1.63 -4.96 9.75
CA LYS A 10 2.25 -5.80 10.77
C LYS A 10 3.52 -5.19 11.34
N CYS A 11 4.42 -4.72 10.49
CA CYS A 11 5.71 -4.19 10.94
C CYS A 11 5.83 -2.67 10.82
N GLY A 12 4.90 -2.02 10.14
CA GLY A 12 4.90 -0.57 9.98
C GLY A 12 5.87 -0.05 8.94
N LYS A 13 6.45 -0.94 8.14
CA LYS A 13 7.39 -0.51 7.09
C LYS A 13 6.66 0.25 6.00
N PHE A 14 7.25 1.36 5.55
CA PHE A 14 6.70 2.14 4.44
C PHE A 14 6.65 1.31 3.16
N ILE A 15 5.54 1.37 2.45
CA ILE A 15 5.36 0.65 1.18
C ILE A 15 5.27 1.65 0.03
N LEU A 16 4.26 2.51 0.05
CA LEU A 16 4.05 3.49 -1.02
C LEU A 16 3.22 4.67 -0.53
N THR A 17 3.15 5.71 -1.34
CA THR A 17 2.28 6.86 -1.08
C THR A 17 1.31 7.00 -2.24
N GLU A 18 0.03 7.13 -1.92
CA GLU A 18 -1.01 7.37 -2.90
C GLU A 18 -1.51 8.80 -2.81
N GLN A 19 -1.93 9.34 -3.95
CA GLN A 19 -2.47 10.68 -4.04
C GLN A 19 -3.78 10.66 -4.83
N LYS A 20 -4.80 11.32 -4.29
CA LYS A 20 -6.07 11.47 -4.97
C LYS A 20 -6.11 12.82 -5.67
N GLN A 21 -6.37 12.81 -6.97
CA GLN A 21 -6.40 14.02 -7.77
C GLN A 21 -7.77 14.67 -7.72
N TYR A 22 -7.78 16.00 -7.59
CA TYR A 22 -9.02 16.77 -7.66
C TYR A 22 -9.57 16.75 -9.08
N GLY A 23 -10.87 16.84 -9.18
CA GLY A 23 -11.56 16.89 -10.46
C GLY A 23 -11.88 15.53 -11.03
N THR A 24 -10.91 14.65 -11.11
CA THR A 24 -11.11 13.30 -11.66
C THR A 24 -11.39 12.26 -10.58
N GLY A 25 -10.88 12.48 -9.36
CA GLY A 25 -10.98 11.52 -8.28
C GLY A 25 -10.05 10.32 -8.45
N ASN A 26 -9.17 10.34 -9.44
CA ASN A 26 -8.24 9.24 -9.69
C ASN A 26 -7.17 9.15 -8.62
N ILE A 27 -6.84 7.92 -8.23
CA ILE A 27 -5.79 7.65 -7.26
C ILE A 27 -4.57 7.11 -7.99
N LYS A 28 -3.40 7.64 -7.67
CA LYS A 28 -2.15 7.18 -8.26
C LYS A 28 -1.06 7.05 -7.21
N CYS A 29 -0.12 6.18 -7.47
CA CYS A 29 1.07 6.03 -6.64
C CYS A 29 2.07 7.11 -7.03
N VAL A 30 2.48 7.94 -6.07
CA VAL A 30 3.42 9.03 -6.31
C VAL A 30 4.78 8.77 -5.69
N LYS A 31 4.90 7.78 -4.81
CA LYS A 31 6.16 7.40 -4.18
C LYS A 31 6.10 5.92 -3.85
N GLY A 32 7.22 5.22 -4.03
CA GLY A 32 7.25 3.78 -3.84
C GLY A 32 6.60 3.04 -5.00
N SER A 33 6.19 1.81 -4.78
CA SER A 33 5.59 0.99 -5.82
C SER A 33 4.63 -0.02 -5.21
N TYR A 34 3.58 -0.36 -5.96
CA TYR A 34 2.67 -1.43 -5.56
C TYR A 34 3.40 -2.78 -5.52
N ASP A 35 4.49 -2.92 -6.27
CA ASP A 35 5.30 -4.14 -6.26
C ASP A 35 6.12 -4.30 -4.99
N ASP A 36 6.24 -3.25 -4.19
CA ASP A 36 6.99 -3.29 -2.93
C ASP A 36 6.20 -3.92 -1.79
N GLY A 37 4.95 -4.30 -2.04
CA GLY A 37 4.12 -4.91 -1.02
C GLY A 37 3.03 -5.78 -1.63
N PHE A 38 2.18 -6.29 -0.77
CA PHE A 38 1.06 -7.14 -1.15
C PHE A 38 -0.21 -6.60 -0.52
N TYR A 39 -1.26 -6.45 -1.31
CA TYR A 39 -2.57 -6.04 -0.81
C TYR A 39 -3.46 -7.24 -0.58
N ASP A 40 -3.95 -7.38 0.65
CA ASP A 40 -4.90 -8.43 1.00
C ASP A 40 -6.31 -7.85 0.91
N GLY A 41 -7.04 -8.24 -0.13
CA GLY A 41 -8.39 -7.73 -0.36
C GLY A 41 -9.42 -8.24 0.64
N ILE A 42 -9.16 -9.35 1.31
CA ILE A 42 -10.06 -9.89 2.33
C ILE A 42 -9.99 -9.06 3.60
N GLU A 43 -8.78 -8.76 4.05
CA GLU A 43 -8.54 -7.96 5.24
C GLU A 43 -8.51 -6.47 4.96
N ASP A 44 -8.44 -6.10 3.67
CA ASP A 44 -8.31 -4.70 3.22
C ASP A 44 -7.09 -4.02 3.85
N GLN A 45 -5.96 -4.73 3.81
CA GLN A 45 -4.70 -4.24 4.40
C GLN A 45 -3.52 -4.57 3.50
N PHE A 46 -2.46 -3.80 3.68
CA PHE A 46 -1.21 -3.99 2.95
C PHE A 46 -0.16 -4.65 3.83
N TYR A 47 0.63 -5.52 3.20
CA TYR A 47 1.76 -6.19 3.85
C TYR A 47 3.02 -5.86 3.07
N CYS A 48 4.15 -5.64 3.75
CA CYS A 48 5.44 -5.56 3.05
C CYS A 48 5.80 -6.95 2.53
N LYS A 49 6.77 -7.02 1.61
CA LYS A 49 7.16 -8.30 1.01
C LYS A 49 7.52 -9.35 2.05
N GLU A 50 8.27 -8.94 3.07
CA GLU A 50 8.71 -9.85 4.13
C GLU A 50 7.51 -10.39 4.92
N CYS A 51 6.59 -9.53 5.29
CA CYS A 51 5.41 -9.95 6.03
C CYS A 51 4.47 -10.77 5.15
N ALA A 52 4.35 -10.43 3.86
CA ALA A 52 3.54 -11.20 2.93
C ALA A 52 4.01 -12.64 2.84
N GLU A 53 5.32 -12.84 2.83
CA GLU A 53 5.91 -14.19 2.84
C GLU A 53 5.70 -14.87 4.18
N LYS A 54 5.96 -14.14 5.26
CA LYS A 54 5.85 -14.67 6.62
C LYS A 54 4.45 -15.14 6.96
N TYR A 55 3.44 -14.43 6.47
CA TYR A 55 2.05 -14.73 6.77
C TYR A 55 1.32 -15.44 5.62
N ASN A 56 2.07 -15.92 4.64
CA ASN A 56 1.53 -16.65 3.48
C ASN A 56 0.46 -15.88 2.71
N LYS A 57 0.71 -14.60 2.49
CA LYS A 57 -0.23 -13.74 1.75
C LYS A 57 0.07 -13.67 0.25
N LYS A 58 1.18 -14.19 -0.18
CA LYS A 58 1.53 -14.22 -1.59
C LYS A 58 0.79 -15.29 -2.33
#